data_c52d72f53eda421b33e1683bdc6c1e91
#
_entry.id   c52d72f53eda421b33e1683bdc6c1e91
#
_cell.length_a   1.000
_cell.length_b   1.000
_cell.length_c   1.000
_cell.angle_alpha   90.00
_cell.angle_beta   90.00
_cell.angle_gamma   90.00
#
_symmetry.space_group_name_H-M   'P 1'
#
loop_
_entity.id
_entity.type
_entity.pdbx_description
1 polymer ?
#
loop_
_entity_poly.entity_id
_entity_poly.type
_entity_poly.pdbx_seq_one_letter_code
_entity_poly.pdbx_strand_id
1 'polypeptide(L)'
;MNVRENVRTVWKRLNAGGESKENMVAPRKTQPLPSILSPYVTAGNLLPKPTSENLRRFAETPVVRRAINLIKDRVACMDWQIKLKRTYAAAAVADAAERASVLRLCLEEPNDGDNFRTLIEQVLEDMLVGGFGAIEMELTGRAEQPVALWAVDGATIRINPKWMGGNEVARYAQAGMLTSMEKAIPLMDDELMYIRMNPRTHTPFGLGPLEVAFETVNSFLSAHRFAGKLASNAVVQYALWLNETTPAQHDRLIRWWQDEIEGTGRVPILSTEQKPEVLRFGSGTDADLRLSWQQFLIRMIANAFSLPPMLLGLENDVNRASSGEFGDEAFRSAIVPVARLLEQHITRDVFGKRLGWREFEFEFTDLQSRDELTEVQIQTELLRAGVLTVSEVRAMRGLPARLEAETMLGGAKEEATGN
;
A
#
# COMPACT_ATOMS: atom_id res chain seq x y z
N MET A 1 3.50 26.94 -31.72
CA MET A 1 4.95 26.76 -31.41
C MET A 1 5.10 25.39 -30.77
N ASN A 2 5.86 24.49 -31.39
CA ASN A 2 5.71 23.03 -31.20
C ASN A 2 6.28 22.55 -29.86
N VAL A 3 5.46 21.95 -29.03
CA VAL A 3 5.84 21.31 -27.73
C VAL A 3 7.00 20.30 -27.89
N ARG A 4 7.09 19.66 -29.05
CA ARG A 4 8.18 18.73 -29.40
C ARG A 4 9.57 19.39 -29.55
N GLU A 5 9.65 20.66 -29.88
CA GLU A 5 10.91 21.40 -29.98
C GLU A 5 11.44 21.83 -28.61
N ASN A 6 10.55 22.16 -27.67
CA ASN A 6 10.95 22.49 -26.32
C ASN A 6 11.51 21.25 -25.56
N VAL A 7 10.95 20.08 -25.79
CA VAL A 7 11.41 18.82 -25.19
C VAL A 7 12.84 18.49 -25.64
N ARG A 8 13.17 18.67 -26.91
CA ARG A 8 14.54 18.48 -27.43
C ARG A 8 15.54 19.46 -26.83
N THR A 9 15.10 20.68 -26.54
CA THR A 9 15.98 21.74 -25.99
C THR A 9 16.27 21.49 -24.50
N VAL A 10 15.31 21.02 -23.74
CA VAL A 10 15.47 20.65 -22.33
C VAL A 10 16.39 19.43 -22.18
N TRP A 11 16.25 18.42 -23.04
CA TRP A 11 17.13 17.25 -23.03
C TRP A 11 18.57 17.56 -23.48
N LYS A 12 18.75 18.45 -24.45
CA LYS A 12 20.06 18.93 -24.81
C LYS A 12 20.75 19.70 -23.67
N ARG A 13 20.00 20.46 -22.88
CA ARG A 13 20.55 21.14 -21.68
C ARG A 13 20.89 20.16 -20.54
N LEU A 14 20.12 19.09 -20.35
CA LEU A 14 20.43 18.03 -19.39
C LEU A 14 21.71 17.25 -19.75
N ASN A 15 21.99 17.08 -21.05
CA ASN A 15 23.17 16.36 -21.54
C ASN A 15 24.36 17.28 -21.91
N ALA A 16 24.15 18.58 -22.11
CA ALA A 16 25.21 19.51 -22.48
C ALA A 16 26.11 19.97 -21.32
N GLY A 17 25.86 19.49 -20.10
CA GLY A 17 26.72 19.71 -18.92
C GLY A 17 27.95 18.80 -18.84
N GLY A 18 28.37 18.15 -19.92
CA GLY A 18 29.36 17.06 -19.90
C GLY A 18 30.66 17.32 -20.65
N GLU A 19 31.17 18.57 -20.73
CA GLU A 19 32.56 18.81 -21.20
C GLU A 19 33.27 19.83 -20.30
N SER A 20 33.63 19.45 -19.11
CA SER A 20 34.81 19.92 -18.40
C SER A 20 35.53 18.73 -17.80
N LYS A 21 36.69 18.40 -18.36
CA LYS A 21 37.63 17.45 -17.77
C LYS A 21 38.26 18.08 -16.53
N GLU A 22 37.52 18.15 -15.46
CA GLU A 22 38.04 18.26 -14.12
C GLU A 22 37.75 16.94 -13.41
N ASN A 23 38.74 16.41 -12.70
CA ASN A 23 38.70 15.17 -11.93
C ASN A 23 37.50 15.14 -11.00
N MET A 24 36.32 14.81 -11.55
CA MET A 24 35.17 14.49 -10.74
C MET A 24 35.41 13.10 -10.15
N VAL A 25 35.76 13.08 -8.88
CA VAL A 25 35.56 11.90 -8.04
C VAL A 25 34.14 11.43 -8.31
N ALA A 26 34.02 10.29 -8.99
CA ALA A 26 32.72 9.70 -9.25
C ALA A 26 31.93 9.69 -7.94
N PRO A 27 30.66 10.17 -7.93
CA PRO A 27 29.87 10.09 -6.72
C PRO A 27 29.97 8.64 -6.26
N ARG A 28 30.46 8.43 -5.03
CA ARG A 28 30.49 7.10 -4.44
C ARG A 28 29.07 6.57 -4.61
N LYS A 29 28.93 5.56 -5.48
CA LYS A 29 27.73 4.75 -5.50
C LYS A 29 27.56 4.37 -4.04
N THR A 30 26.54 4.89 -3.39
CA THR A 30 26.15 4.41 -2.08
C THR A 30 25.92 2.93 -2.30
N GLN A 31 26.88 2.13 -1.91
CA GLN A 31 26.70 0.69 -1.91
C GLN A 31 25.46 0.48 -1.04
N PRO A 32 24.45 -0.26 -1.53
CA PRO A 32 23.37 -0.66 -0.64
C PRO A 32 24.06 -1.24 0.58
N LEU A 33 23.69 -0.76 1.77
CA LEU A 33 24.19 -1.32 3.04
C LEU A 33 24.08 -2.83 2.89
N PRO A 34 25.16 -3.58 3.13
CA PRO A 34 25.11 -5.03 3.09
C PRO A 34 23.95 -5.43 4.00
N SER A 35 23.03 -6.21 3.46
CA SER A 35 21.92 -6.72 4.24
C SER A 35 22.49 -7.43 5.45
N ILE A 36 22.34 -6.85 6.63
CA ILE A 36 22.83 -7.40 7.89
C ILE A 36 22.18 -8.77 8.17
N LEU A 37 21.16 -9.12 7.42
CA LEU A 37 20.32 -10.30 7.59
C LEU A 37 20.70 -11.50 6.72
N SER A 38 21.73 -11.44 5.88
CA SER A 38 22.11 -12.61 5.07
C SER A 38 23.62 -12.79 4.91
N PRO A 39 24.33 -13.34 5.93
CA PRO A 39 25.71 -13.79 5.73
C PRO A 39 25.83 -15.14 4.97
N TYR A 40 24.74 -15.80 4.63
CA TYR A 40 24.74 -17.14 4.03
C TYR A 40 23.96 -17.22 2.73
N VAL A 41 24.34 -16.45 1.73
CA VAL A 41 23.91 -16.74 0.35
C VAL A 41 24.92 -17.73 -0.24
N THR A 42 24.66 -19.01 -0.05
CA THR A 42 25.29 -20.06 -0.85
C THR A 42 24.85 -19.89 -2.31
N ALA A 43 25.79 -19.91 -3.23
CA ALA A 43 25.70 -19.60 -4.65
C ALA A 43 24.75 -20.51 -5.49
N GLY A 44 23.74 -21.13 -4.87
CA GLY A 44 22.80 -22.04 -5.52
C GLY A 44 21.34 -21.62 -5.55
N ASN A 45 20.91 -20.74 -4.66
CA ASN A 45 19.53 -20.23 -4.61
C ASN A 45 19.56 -18.72 -4.46
N LEU A 46 19.67 -18.02 -5.58
CA LEU A 46 19.43 -16.59 -5.63
C LEU A 46 17.97 -16.34 -5.24
N LEU A 47 17.76 -15.85 -4.02
CA LEU A 47 16.44 -15.35 -3.62
C LEU A 47 15.98 -14.30 -4.64
N PRO A 48 14.72 -14.32 -5.07
CA PRO A 48 14.21 -13.30 -5.96
C PRO A 48 14.43 -11.93 -5.34
N LYS A 49 14.88 -10.97 -6.15
CA LYS A 49 15.05 -9.59 -5.68
C LYS A 49 13.70 -8.87 -5.69
N PRO A 50 13.48 -7.86 -4.84
CA PRO A 50 12.27 -7.05 -4.85
C PRO A 50 12.26 -6.09 -6.06
N THR A 51 12.18 -6.66 -7.27
CA THR A 51 11.93 -5.90 -8.50
C THR A 51 10.44 -5.60 -8.62
N SER A 52 10.07 -4.56 -9.36
CA SER A 52 8.66 -4.20 -9.59
C SER A 52 7.85 -5.38 -10.13
N GLU A 53 8.43 -6.17 -11.03
CA GLU A 53 7.80 -7.36 -11.59
C GLU A 53 7.55 -8.45 -10.53
N ASN A 54 8.56 -8.75 -9.71
CA ASN A 54 8.43 -9.74 -8.64
C ASN A 54 7.46 -9.28 -7.55
N LEU A 55 7.45 -7.98 -7.20
CA LEU A 55 6.50 -7.40 -6.26
C LEU A 55 5.07 -7.54 -6.78
N ARG A 56 4.81 -7.19 -8.03
CA ARG A 56 3.48 -7.35 -8.66
C ARG A 56 3.03 -8.79 -8.68
N ARG A 57 3.91 -9.72 -9.03
CA ARG A 57 3.61 -11.15 -8.97
C ARG A 57 3.29 -11.63 -7.56
N PHE A 58 3.99 -11.14 -6.55
CA PHE A 58 3.72 -11.48 -5.15
C PHE A 58 2.42 -10.83 -4.65
N ALA A 59 2.06 -9.66 -5.16
CA ALA A 59 0.79 -9.01 -4.88
C ALA A 59 -0.44 -9.84 -5.31
N GLU A 60 -0.28 -10.77 -6.27
CA GLU A 60 -1.33 -11.69 -6.70
C GLU A 60 -1.54 -12.87 -5.72
N THR A 61 -0.62 -13.06 -4.76
CA THR A 61 -0.78 -14.10 -3.73
C THR A 61 -2.03 -13.83 -2.88
N PRO A 62 -2.94 -14.80 -2.67
CA PRO A 62 -4.25 -14.55 -2.06
C PRO A 62 -4.20 -13.80 -0.73
N VAL A 63 -3.26 -14.14 0.15
CA VAL A 63 -3.08 -13.48 1.46
C VAL A 63 -2.64 -12.03 1.29
N VAL A 64 -1.68 -11.78 0.39
CA VAL A 64 -1.17 -10.43 0.08
C VAL A 64 -2.24 -9.60 -0.61
N ARG A 65 -2.93 -10.19 -1.59
CA ARG A 65 -4.03 -9.51 -2.31
C ARG A 65 -5.13 -9.08 -1.35
N ARG A 66 -5.49 -9.93 -0.37
CA ARG A 66 -6.46 -9.57 0.66
C ARG A 66 -5.95 -8.40 1.52
N ALA A 67 -4.69 -8.38 1.92
CA ALA A 67 -4.12 -7.28 2.70
C ALA A 67 -4.16 -5.94 1.90
N ILE A 68 -3.77 -5.97 0.63
CA ILE A 68 -3.82 -4.82 -0.26
C ILE A 68 -5.27 -4.33 -0.41
N ASN A 69 -6.21 -5.22 -0.73
CA ASN A 69 -7.60 -4.84 -0.96
C ASN A 69 -8.27 -4.28 0.32
N LEU A 70 -7.97 -4.81 1.51
CA LEU A 70 -8.51 -4.27 2.76
C LEU A 70 -8.17 -2.79 2.97
N ILE A 71 -6.97 -2.37 2.60
CA ILE A 71 -6.55 -0.97 2.72
C ILE A 71 -7.08 -0.17 1.54
N LYS A 72 -6.84 -0.64 0.33
CA LYS A 72 -7.19 0.02 -0.93
C LYS A 72 -8.68 0.32 -1.03
N ASP A 73 -9.52 -0.72 -0.87
CA ASP A 73 -10.97 -0.59 -1.03
C ASP A 73 -11.57 0.32 0.05
N ARG A 74 -11.02 0.27 1.28
CA ARG A 74 -11.48 1.16 2.36
C ARG A 74 -11.20 2.62 2.08
N VAL A 75 -9.99 2.95 1.63
CA VAL A 75 -9.62 4.34 1.31
C VAL A 75 -10.36 4.84 0.08
N ALA A 76 -10.42 4.04 -0.97
CA ALA A 76 -11.05 4.43 -2.23
C ALA A 76 -12.58 4.57 -2.16
N CYS A 77 -13.22 3.92 -1.16
CA CYS A 77 -14.67 4.03 -0.92
C CYS A 77 -15.06 5.11 0.10
N MET A 78 -14.09 5.86 0.66
CA MET A 78 -14.41 6.93 1.59
C MET A 78 -15.10 8.10 0.90
N ASP A 79 -16.11 8.65 1.55
CA ASP A 79 -16.66 9.93 1.15
C ASP A 79 -15.66 11.05 1.39
N TRP A 80 -15.67 12.04 0.52
CA TRP A 80 -14.75 13.16 0.58
C TRP A 80 -15.42 14.49 0.27
N GLN A 81 -14.77 15.56 0.69
CA GLN A 81 -15.23 16.94 0.47
C GLN A 81 -14.08 17.89 0.23
N ILE A 82 -14.39 19.02 -0.39
CA ILE A 82 -13.46 20.12 -0.56
C ILE A 82 -13.92 21.25 0.37
N LYS A 83 -13.01 21.70 1.22
CA LYS A 83 -13.24 22.77 2.18
C LYS A 83 -12.35 23.97 1.89
N LEU A 84 -12.83 25.14 2.31
CA LEU A 84 -11.99 26.32 2.42
C LEU A 84 -11.18 26.22 3.74
N LYS A 85 -9.87 26.40 3.67
CA LYS A 85 -9.01 26.41 4.87
C LYS A 85 -9.44 27.51 5.83
N ARG A 86 -9.45 27.22 7.12
CA ARG A 86 -9.82 28.17 8.19
C ARG A 86 -9.00 29.45 8.21
N THR A 87 -7.79 29.44 7.61
CA THR A 87 -6.92 30.63 7.49
C THR A 87 -7.45 31.66 6.49
N TYR A 88 -8.37 31.28 5.62
CA TYR A 88 -8.98 32.16 4.62
C TYR A 88 -10.42 32.44 5.03
N ALA A 89 -10.76 33.72 5.21
CA ALA A 89 -12.15 34.10 5.44
C ALA A 89 -12.96 33.87 4.16
N ALA A 90 -14.13 33.25 4.27
CA ALA A 90 -14.99 32.94 3.12
C ALA A 90 -15.34 34.16 2.27
N ALA A 91 -15.47 35.35 2.93
CA ALA A 91 -15.74 36.61 2.27
C ALA A 91 -14.53 37.18 1.49
N ALA A 92 -13.32 36.69 1.75
CA ALA A 92 -12.10 37.16 1.10
C ALA A 92 -11.77 36.42 -0.20
N VAL A 93 -12.43 35.29 -0.50
CA VAL A 93 -12.23 34.48 -1.70
C VAL A 93 -13.41 34.71 -2.62
N ALA A 94 -13.24 35.61 -3.59
CA ALA A 94 -14.19 35.75 -4.69
C ALA A 94 -14.32 34.42 -5.39
N ASP A 95 -15.54 34.03 -5.75
CA ASP A 95 -15.87 32.83 -6.51
C ASP A 95 -15.47 31.48 -5.83
N ALA A 96 -15.36 31.47 -4.49
CA ALA A 96 -14.96 30.27 -3.75
C ALA A 96 -15.87 29.07 -4.03
N ALA A 97 -17.19 29.30 -4.13
CA ALA A 97 -18.15 28.24 -4.42
C ALA A 97 -18.00 27.68 -5.83
N GLU A 98 -17.75 28.54 -6.82
CA GLU A 98 -17.54 28.16 -8.21
C GLU A 98 -16.24 27.34 -8.34
N ARG A 99 -15.13 27.82 -7.76
CA ARG A 99 -13.86 27.11 -7.77
C ARG A 99 -13.95 25.75 -7.05
N ALA A 100 -14.67 25.68 -5.92
CA ALA A 100 -14.90 24.41 -5.22
C ALA A 100 -15.67 23.42 -6.09
N SER A 101 -16.67 23.88 -6.87
CA SER A 101 -17.41 23.00 -7.80
C SER A 101 -16.53 22.52 -8.95
N VAL A 102 -15.66 23.37 -9.47
CA VAL A 102 -14.67 23.00 -10.53
C VAL A 102 -13.68 21.95 -9.98
N LEU A 103 -13.12 22.16 -8.79
CA LEU A 103 -12.23 21.16 -8.15
C LEU A 103 -12.94 19.82 -7.94
N ARG A 104 -14.21 19.89 -7.53
CA ARG A 104 -15.02 18.70 -7.34
C ARG A 104 -15.17 17.93 -8.64
N LEU A 105 -15.51 18.58 -9.75
CA LEU A 105 -15.61 17.98 -11.06
C LEU A 105 -14.29 17.35 -11.50
N CYS A 106 -13.14 18.05 -11.32
CA CYS A 106 -11.81 17.51 -11.64
C CYS A 106 -11.46 16.23 -10.86
N LEU A 107 -12.04 16.03 -9.67
CA LEU A 107 -11.82 14.82 -8.90
C LEU A 107 -12.88 13.75 -9.19
N GLU A 108 -14.15 14.10 -9.38
CA GLU A 108 -15.21 13.15 -9.73
C GLU A 108 -14.97 12.50 -11.09
N GLU A 109 -14.51 13.28 -12.06
CA GLU A 109 -14.19 12.87 -13.43
C GLU A 109 -12.73 13.24 -13.75
N PRO A 110 -11.75 12.53 -13.17
CA PRO A 110 -10.35 12.93 -13.28
C PRO A 110 -9.79 12.84 -14.70
N ASN A 111 -10.32 11.93 -15.51
CA ASN A 111 -9.99 11.74 -16.93
C ASN A 111 -11.11 10.99 -17.66
N ASP A 112 -10.94 10.77 -18.96
CA ASP A 112 -11.95 10.13 -19.81
C ASP A 112 -12.23 8.65 -19.47
N GLY A 113 -11.36 7.99 -18.70
CA GLY A 113 -11.44 6.56 -18.40
C GLY A 113 -11.73 6.21 -16.94
N ASP A 114 -11.40 7.12 -16.02
CA ASP A 114 -11.47 6.87 -14.59
C ASP A 114 -12.46 7.79 -13.89
N ASN A 115 -13.04 7.31 -12.80
CA ASN A 115 -13.62 8.12 -11.75
C ASN A 115 -12.62 8.24 -10.58
N PHE A 116 -12.92 9.04 -9.57
CA PHE A 116 -12.06 9.24 -8.41
C PHE A 116 -11.64 7.92 -7.77
N ARG A 117 -12.60 7.00 -7.58
CA ARG A 117 -12.34 5.71 -6.95
C ARG A 117 -11.34 4.87 -7.75
N THR A 118 -11.55 4.71 -9.06
CA THR A 118 -10.66 3.89 -9.91
C THR A 118 -9.27 4.49 -10.02
N LEU A 119 -9.15 5.82 -10.09
CA LEU A 119 -7.88 6.53 -10.05
C LEU A 119 -7.13 6.23 -8.74
N ILE A 120 -7.80 6.38 -7.60
CA ILE A 120 -7.18 6.18 -6.28
C ILE A 120 -6.84 4.70 -6.05
N GLU A 121 -7.67 3.76 -6.52
CA GLU A 121 -7.35 2.33 -6.44
C GLU A 121 -6.05 1.96 -7.18
N GLN A 122 -5.80 2.53 -8.35
CA GLN A 122 -4.56 2.33 -9.12
C GLN A 122 -3.33 2.87 -8.38
N VAL A 123 -3.45 4.08 -7.85
CA VAL A 123 -2.36 4.74 -7.10
C VAL A 123 -2.04 4.00 -5.80
N LEU A 124 -3.08 3.58 -5.08
CA LEU A 124 -2.92 2.81 -3.83
C LEU A 124 -2.31 1.44 -4.09
N GLU A 125 -2.64 0.80 -5.20
CA GLU A 125 -2.01 -0.45 -5.61
C GLU A 125 -0.48 -0.28 -5.70
N ASP A 126 -0.01 0.72 -6.45
CA ASP A 126 1.41 1.01 -6.60
C ASP A 126 2.07 1.40 -5.27
N MET A 127 1.39 2.18 -4.43
CA MET A 127 1.89 2.57 -3.10
C MET A 127 2.08 1.37 -2.17
N LEU A 128 1.12 0.46 -2.13
CA LEU A 128 1.16 -0.71 -1.26
C LEU A 128 2.13 -1.78 -1.76
N VAL A 129 2.33 -1.87 -3.07
CA VAL A 129 3.23 -2.83 -3.70
C VAL A 129 4.66 -2.31 -3.74
N GLY A 130 4.88 -1.11 -4.31
CA GLY A 130 6.20 -0.54 -4.59
C GLY A 130 6.63 0.58 -3.66
N GLY A 131 5.76 1.04 -2.76
CA GLY A 131 6.04 2.10 -1.80
C GLY A 131 5.84 3.52 -2.33
N PHE A 132 5.42 3.69 -3.56
CA PHE A 132 5.16 5.00 -4.15
C PHE A 132 4.11 4.89 -5.24
N GLY A 133 3.31 5.95 -5.37
CA GLY A 133 2.33 6.12 -6.43
C GLY A 133 2.58 7.43 -7.18
N ALA A 134 2.10 7.53 -8.39
CA ALA A 134 2.28 8.70 -9.24
C ALA A 134 0.99 9.05 -9.99
N ILE A 135 0.67 10.35 -10.00
CA ILE A 135 -0.43 10.90 -10.80
C ILE A 135 0.13 12.05 -11.64
N GLU A 136 -0.02 11.96 -12.94
CA GLU A 136 0.24 13.06 -13.85
C GLU A 136 -0.92 14.05 -13.78
N MET A 137 -0.59 15.34 -13.72
CA MET A 137 -1.53 16.45 -13.60
C MET A 137 -1.47 17.29 -14.88
N GLU A 138 -2.25 16.92 -15.89
CA GLU A 138 -2.30 17.59 -17.18
C GLU A 138 -3.22 18.81 -17.14
N LEU A 139 -2.76 19.97 -17.64
CA LEU A 139 -3.62 21.14 -17.82
C LEU A 139 -4.42 21.00 -19.12
N THR A 140 -5.74 20.96 -19.00
CA THR A 140 -6.64 20.77 -20.15
C THR A 140 -6.89 22.04 -20.96
N GLY A 141 -6.68 23.22 -20.34
CA GLY A 141 -7.07 24.51 -20.91
C GLY A 141 -8.56 24.82 -20.86
N ARG A 142 -9.38 23.94 -20.26
CA ARG A 142 -10.83 24.14 -20.08
C ARG A 142 -11.09 24.81 -18.73
N ALA A 143 -11.95 25.83 -18.71
CA ALA A 143 -12.27 26.54 -17.48
C ALA A 143 -13.06 25.66 -16.49
N GLU A 144 -13.93 24.80 -16.99
CA GLU A 144 -14.79 23.90 -16.23
C GLU A 144 -14.02 22.73 -15.60
N GLN A 145 -12.92 22.30 -16.25
CA GLN A 145 -12.07 21.20 -15.81
C GLN A 145 -10.61 21.54 -16.13
N PRO A 146 -9.96 22.43 -15.36
CA PRO A 146 -8.63 22.94 -15.70
C PRO A 146 -7.51 21.90 -15.59
N VAL A 147 -7.70 20.80 -14.86
CA VAL A 147 -6.73 19.72 -14.70
C VAL A 147 -7.37 18.37 -14.94
N ALA A 148 -6.68 17.51 -15.69
CA ALA A 148 -6.95 16.08 -15.80
C ALA A 148 -5.89 15.31 -15.00
N LEU A 149 -6.31 14.23 -14.33
CA LEU A 149 -5.46 13.43 -13.46
C LEU A 149 -5.37 12.00 -14.03
N TRP A 150 -4.14 11.56 -14.29
CA TRP A 150 -3.85 10.25 -14.86
C TRP A 150 -2.98 9.44 -13.93
N ALA A 151 -3.41 8.25 -13.54
CA ALA A 151 -2.54 7.32 -12.82
C ALA A 151 -1.39 6.88 -13.73
N VAL A 152 -0.17 7.03 -13.24
CA VAL A 152 1.05 6.64 -13.94
C VAL A 152 1.72 5.51 -13.20
N ASP A 153 2.16 4.48 -13.94
CA ASP A 153 2.94 3.39 -13.34
C ASP A 153 4.19 3.95 -12.63
N GLY A 154 4.15 3.95 -11.31
CA GLY A 154 5.23 4.46 -10.47
C GLY A 154 6.58 3.82 -10.77
N ALA A 155 6.62 2.55 -11.16
CA ALA A 155 7.86 1.85 -11.51
C ALA A 155 8.56 2.42 -12.75
N THR A 156 7.84 3.16 -13.60
CA THR A 156 8.40 3.83 -14.79
C THR A 156 9.00 5.19 -14.48
N ILE A 157 8.74 5.75 -13.30
CA ILE A 157 9.22 7.09 -12.93
C ILE A 157 10.68 7.04 -12.49
N ARG A 158 11.48 7.93 -13.06
CA ARG A 158 12.87 8.19 -12.68
C ARG A 158 12.97 9.58 -12.08
N ILE A 159 13.70 9.69 -10.99
CA ILE A 159 13.87 10.94 -10.26
C ILE A 159 15.24 11.51 -10.61
N ASN A 160 15.29 12.79 -11.00
CA ASN A 160 16.53 13.48 -11.30
C ASN A 160 17.29 13.82 -9.99
N PRO A 161 18.44 13.20 -9.71
CA PRO A 161 19.18 13.44 -8.48
C PRO A 161 19.84 14.83 -8.41
N LYS A 162 19.91 15.54 -9.55
CA LYS A 162 20.50 16.87 -9.67
C LYS A 162 19.46 18.00 -9.61
N TRP A 163 18.20 17.67 -9.43
CA TRP A 163 17.16 18.68 -9.31
C TRP A 163 17.33 19.47 -8.00
N MET A 164 17.44 20.78 -8.13
CA MET A 164 17.71 21.73 -7.03
C MET A 164 16.50 22.60 -6.66
N GLY A 165 15.34 22.29 -7.21
CA GLY A 165 14.11 23.09 -7.06
C GLY A 165 13.76 23.89 -8.31
N GLY A 166 12.52 24.41 -8.36
CA GLY A 166 12.00 25.18 -9.49
C GLY A 166 11.55 24.36 -10.69
N ASN A 167 10.97 25.01 -11.68
CA ASN A 167 10.43 24.41 -12.90
C ASN A 167 11.31 24.65 -14.14
N GLU A 168 12.59 24.99 -13.95
CA GLU A 168 13.52 25.16 -15.09
C GLU A 168 14.05 23.80 -15.60
N VAL A 169 14.13 22.83 -14.72
CA VAL A 169 14.65 21.49 -15.01
C VAL A 169 13.64 20.45 -14.57
N ALA A 170 13.40 19.45 -15.42
CA ALA A 170 12.50 18.36 -15.09
C ALA A 170 13.00 17.60 -13.85
N ARG A 171 12.12 17.47 -12.87
CA ARG A 171 12.37 16.70 -11.66
C ARG A 171 12.24 15.20 -11.91
N TYR A 172 11.30 14.82 -12.75
CA TYR A 172 10.97 13.44 -13.06
C TYR A 172 11.14 13.14 -14.53
N ALA A 173 11.29 11.88 -14.85
CA ALA A 173 11.23 11.39 -16.22
C ALA A 173 10.49 10.06 -16.24
N GLN A 174 9.49 9.92 -17.09
CA GLN A 174 8.81 8.66 -17.33
C GLN A 174 9.57 7.89 -18.42
N ALA A 175 10.05 6.71 -18.06
CA ALA A 175 10.74 5.81 -18.98
C ALA A 175 10.11 4.43 -18.90
N GLY A 176 9.58 3.93 -20.01
CA GLY A 176 9.08 2.57 -20.09
C GLY A 176 10.20 1.55 -19.84
N MET A 177 9.84 0.33 -19.44
CA MET A 177 10.79 -0.74 -19.10
C MET A 177 11.76 -1.09 -20.26
N LEU A 178 11.31 -0.89 -21.51
CA LEU A 178 12.04 -1.18 -22.73
C LEU A 178 12.48 0.10 -23.48
N THR A 179 12.20 1.27 -22.91
CA THR A 179 12.49 2.53 -23.58
C THR A 179 13.85 3.03 -23.16
N SER A 180 14.72 3.33 -24.13
CA SER A 180 16.00 3.99 -23.85
C SER A 180 15.76 5.34 -23.16
N MET A 181 16.67 5.75 -22.27
CA MET A 181 16.60 7.05 -21.56
C MET A 181 16.44 8.25 -22.49
N GLU A 182 16.85 8.12 -23.75
CA GLU A 182 16.71 9.17 -24.77
C GLU A 182 15.25 9.43 -25.20
N LYS A 183 14.34 8.48 -24.91
CA LYS A 183 12.90 8.60 -25.22
C LYS A 183 12.04 8.82 -23.97
N ALA A 184 12.67 9.04 -22.82
CA ALA A 184 11.93 9.30 -21.60
C ALA A 184 11.19 10.64 -21.67
N ILE A 185 9.98 10.69 -21.17
CA ILE A 185 9.14 11.88 -21.10
C ILE A 185 9.54 12.67 -19.86
N PRO A 186 10.08 13.90 -20.00
CA PRO A 186 10.41 14.72 -18.83
C PRO A 186 9.12 15.29 -18.23
N LEU A 187 9.01 15.26 -16.91
CA LEU A 187 7.90 15.82 -16.14
C LEU A 187 8.44 16.81 -15.11
N MET A 188 7.83 17.98 -15.03
CA MET A 188 8.19 19.02 -14.07
C MET A 188 7.65 18.68 -12.67
N ASP A 189 8.08 19.44 -11.65
CA ASP A 189 7.66 19.21 -10.27
C ASP A 189 6.16 19.46 -10.05
N ASP A 190 5.56 20.32 -10.86
CA ASP A 190 4.13 20.64 -10.84
C ASP A 190 3.28 19.80 -11.81
N GLU A 191 3.90 18.95 -12.64
CA GLU A 191 3.20 18.07 -13.57
C GLU A 191 2.98 16.67 -13.02
N LEU A 192 3.74 16.26 -12.00
CA LEU A 192 3.63 14.94 -11.39
C LEU A 192 3.44 15.05 -9.88
N MET A 193 2.32 14.52 -9.40
CA MET A 193 2.12 14.24 -7.98
C MET A 193 2.79 12.90 -7.66
N TYR A 194 3.92 12.94 -6.95
CA TYR A 194 4.68 11.76 -6.58
C TYR A 194 4.53 11.49 -5.08
N ILE A 195 3.80 10.44 -4.74
CA ILE A 195 3.44 10.08 -3.37
C ILE A 195 4.38 8.99 -2.88
N ARG A 196 5.06 9.22 -1.76
CA ARG A 196 5.98 8.26 -1.14
C ARG A 196 5.41 7.74 0.17
N MET A 197 5.25 6.44 0.24
CA MET A 197 4.93 5.75 1.48
C MET A 197 6.22 5.49 2.28
N ASN A 198 6.20 5.68 3.60
CA ASN A 198 7.35 5.47 4.48
C ASN A 198 8.67 6.04 3.90
N PRO A 199 8.77 7.37 3.68
CA PRO A 199 9.93 7.98 3.06
C PRO A 199 11.20 7.79 3.91
N ARG A 200 12.32 7.52 3.25
CA ARG A 200 13.63 7.32 3.88
C ARG A 200 14.61 8.40 3.41
N THR A 201 15.56 8.80 4.26
CA THR A 201 16.49 9.89 3.95
C THR A 201 17.55 9.52 2.91
N HIS A 202 17.90 8.24 2.82
CA HIS A 202 18.97 7.72 1.95
C HIS A 202 18.50 7.34 0.54
N THR A 203 17.20 7.40 0.27
CA THR A 203 16.62 7.09 -1.03
C THR A 203 15.47 8.04 -1.35
N PRO A 204 15.31 8.46 -2.61
CA PRO A 204 14.17 9.27 -3.02
C PRO A 204 12.86 8.49 -3.12
N PHE A 205 12.92 7.16 -3.05
CA PHE A 205 11.76 6.28 -3.13
C PHE A 205 11.16 6.01 -1.76
N GLY A 206 9.86 5.67 -1.74
CA GLY A 206 9.19 5.16 -0.56
C GLY A 206 9.58 3.71 -0.23
N LEU A 207 8.94 3.15 0.79
CA LEU A 207 9.05 1.75 1.17
C LEU A 207 7.63 1.19 1.30
N GLY A 208 7.26 0.29 0.40
CA GLY A 208 5.96 -0.38 0.42
C GLY A 208 5.89 -1.51 1.44
N PRO A 209 4.72 -1.77 2.02
CA PRO A 209 4.54 -2.89 2.94
C PRO A 209 4.85 -4.24 2.29
N LEU A 210 4.55 -4.42 1.00
CA LEU A 210 4.92 -5.65 0.30
C LEU A 210 6.43 -5.78 0.08
N GLU A 211 7.15 -4.68 -0.14
CA GLU A 211 8.61 -4.71 -0.21
C GLU A 211 9.20 -5.19 1.13
N VAL A 212 8.65 -4.72 2.25
CA VAL A 212 9.03 -5.18 3.60
C VAL A 212 8.71 -6.66 3.80
N ALA A 213 7.55 -7.13 3.33
CA ALA A 213 7.11 -8.50 3.45
C ALA A 213 7.72 -9.45 2.41
N PHE A 214 8.53 -8.98 1.47
CA PHE A 214 8.95 -9.70 0.28
C PHE A 214 9.55 -11.09 0.58
N GLU A 215 10.51 -11.17 1.48
CA GLU A 215 11.14 -12.44 1.86
C GLU A 215 10.18 -13.36 2.60
N THR A 216 9.29 -12.80 3.40
CA THR A 216 8.24 -13.53 4.12
C THR A 216 7.24 -14.16 3.15
N VAL A 217 6.80 -13.41 2.13
CA VAL A 217 5.89 -13.92 1.09
C VAL A 217 6.57 -15.01 0.26
N ASN A 218 7.84 -14.84 -0.08
CA ASN A 218 8.60 -15.88 -0.79
C ASN A 218 8.71 -17.18 0.03
N SER A 219 8.96 -17.05 1.33
CA SER A 219 9.00 -18.17 2.28
C SER A 219 7.64 -18.84 2.40
N PHE A 220 6.55 -18.05 2.46
CA PHE A 220 5.19 -18.54 2.48
C PHE A 220 4.85 -19.36 1.22
N LEU A 221 5.15 -18.82 0.04
CA LEU A 221 4.92 -19.52 -1.23
C LEU A 221 5.74 -20.82 -1.32
N SER A 222 6.96 -20.81 -0.80
CA SER A 222 7.83 -21.99 -0.78
C SER A 222 7.28 -23.06 0.17
N ALA A 223 6.83 -22.66 1.37
CA ALA A 223 6.19 -23.56 2.32
C ALA A 223 4.88 -24.13 1.76
N HIS A 224 4.07 -23.32 1.09
CA HIS A 224 2.82 -23.75 0.45
C HIS A 224 3.07 -24.76 -0.67
N ARG A 225 4.06 -24.51 -1.55
CA ARG A 225 4.44 -25.46 -2.61
C ARG A 225 4.96 -26.78 -2.03
N PHE A 226 5.73 -26.70 -0.94
CA PHE A 226 6.22 -27.90 -0.28
C PHE A 226 5.06 -28.71 0.33
N ALA A 227 4.13 -28.06 1.04
CA ALA A 227 2.95 -28.71 1.58
C ALA A 227 2.10 -29.37 0.47
N GLY A 228 1.94 -28.70 -0.67
CA GLY A 228 1.28 -29.26 -1.86
C GLY A 228 1.96 -30.50 -2.40
N LYS A 229 3.31 -30.50 -2.50
CA LYS A 229 4.08 -31.69 -2.90
C LYS A 229 3.94 -32.82 -1.91
N LEU A 230 3.90 -32.51 -0.61
CA LEU A 230 3.70 -33.52 0.43
C LEU A 230 2.29 -34.13 0.33
N ALA A 231 1.27 -33.30 0.14
CA ALA A 231 -0.12 -33.75 0.01
C ALA A 231 -0.35 -34.60 -1.25
N SER A 232 0.39 -34.32 -2.33
CA SER A 232 0.34 -35.10 -3.58
C SER A 232 1.25 -36.34 -3.57
N ASN A 233 1.82 -36.71 -2.42
CA ASN A 233 2.81 -37.80 -2.29
C ASN A 233 4.03 -37.65 -3.20
N ALA A 234 4.32 -36.44 -3.69
CA ALA A 234 5.48 -36.19 -4.56
C ALA A 234 6.80 -36.03 -3.78
N VAL A 235 6.76 -36.11 -2.44
CA VAL A 235 7.96 -36.13 -1.58
C VAL A 235 8.18 -37.55 -1.10
N VAL A 236 9.32 -38.12 -1.43
CA VAL A 236 9.73 -39.46 -0.97
C VAL A 236 9.96 -39.40 0.54
N GLN A 237 9.08 -40.02 1.31
CA GLN A 237 9.16 -40.10 2.77
C GLN A 237 9.88 -41.34 3.29
N TYR A 238 10.03 -42.33 2.45
CA TYR A 238 10.66 -43.59 2.79
C TYR A 238 11.35 -44.20 1.58
N ALA A 239 12.34 -45.04 1.82
CA ALA A 239 12.95 -45.92 0.85
C ALA A 239 12.83 -47.37 1.35
N LEU A 240 12.60 -48.28 0.43
CA LEU A 240 12.63 -49.69 0.70
C LEU A 240 14.04 -50.22 0.40
N TRP A 241 14.69 -50.79 1.39
CA TRP A 241 15.93 -51.50 1.23
C TRP A 241 15.62 -52.98 0.96
N LEU A 242 16.04 -53.48 -0.17
CA LEU A 242 15.84 -54.86 -0.56
C LEU A 242 17.20 -55.54 -0.59
N ASN A 243 17.37 -56.65 0.18
CA ASN A 243 18.57 -57.46 0.12
C ASN A 243 18.55 -58.38 -1.11
N GLU A 244 19.70 -58.54 -1.75
CA GLU A 244 19.96 -59.54 -2.77
C GLU A 244 19.03 -59.55 -4.01
N THR A 245 18.60 -58.38 -4.46
CA THR A 245 17.80 -58.24 -5.70
C THR A 245 18.70 -58.16 -6.93
N THR A 246 18.37 -58.93 -7.97
CA THR A 246 19.02 -58.79 -9.27
C THR A 246 18.52 -57.52 -9.97
N PRO A 247 19.31 -56.87 -10.86
CA PRO A 247 18.90 -55.69 -11.59
C PRO A 247 17.55 -55.83 -12.32
N ALA A 248 17.30 -57.01 -12.89
CA ALA A 248 16.05 -57.32 -13.60
C ALA A 248 14.83 -57.41 -12.66
N GLN A 249 15.01 -57.82 -11.42
CA GLN A 249 13.96 -57.82 -10.40
C GLN A 249 13.69 -56.41 -9.87
N HIS A 250 14.75 -55.63 -9.71
CA HIS A 250 14.64 -54.22 -9.30
C HIS A 250 13.86 -53.37 -10.33
N ASP A 251 14.20 -53.50 -11.64
CA ASP A 251 13.50 -52.79 -12.71
C ASP A 251 12.03 -53.23 -12.84
N ARG A 252 11.73 -54.48 -12.55
CA ARG A 252 10.35 -55.00 -12.55
C ARG A 252 9.54 -54.45 -11.39
N LEU A 253 10.15 -54.32 -10.20
CA LEU A 253 9.55 -53.77 -9.01
C LEU A 253 9.28 -52.25 -9.17
N ILE A 254 10.22 -51.51 -9.77
CA ILE A 254 10.06 -50.07 -10.06
C ILE A 254 8.88 -49.86 -11.01
N ARG A 255 8.80 -50.60 -12.12
CA ARG A 255 7.68 -50.46 -13.07
C ARG A 255 6.35 -50.82 -12.42
N TRP A 256 6.28 -51.93 -11.69
CA TRP A 256 5.07 -52.29 -10.95
C TRP A 256 4.66 -51.23 -9.93
N TRP A 257 5.63 -50.63 -9.22
CA TRP A 257 5.37 -49.55 -8.29
C TRP A 257 4.79 -48.30 -8.98
N GLN A 258 5.41 -47.91 -10.08
CA GLN A 258 4.96 -46.74 -10.88
C GLN A 258 3.57 -46.96 -11.50
N ASP A 259 3.32 -48.15 -12.01
CA ASP A 259 2.07 -48.44 -12.73
C ASP A 259 0.89 -48.74 -11.80
N GLU A 260 1.12 -49.39 -10.66
CA GLU A 260 0.03 -49.90 -9.81
C GLU A 260 -0.12 -49.19 -8.47
N ILE A 261 0.91 -48.54 -7.95
CA ILE A 261 0.94 -48.01 -6.61
C ILE A 261 0.98 -46.45 -6.60
N GLU A 262 1.84 -45.86 -7.39
CA GLU A 262 2.08 -44.44 -7.41
C GLU A 262 0.80 -43.70 -7.88
N GLY A 263 0.24 -42.85 -7.02
CA GLY A 263 -0.96 -42.08 -7.33
C GLY A 263 -2.29 -42.81 -7.17
N THR A 264 -2.33 -44.09 -6.86
CA THR A 264 -3.57 -44.87 -6.73
C THR A 264 -4.10 -45.00 -5.29
N GLY A 265 -3.27 -44.69 -4.31
CA GLY A 265 -3.61 -44.82 -2.86
C GLY A 265 -3.79 -46.30 -2.42
N ARG A 266 -3.40 -47.28 -3.24
CA ARG A 266 -3.49 -48.70 -2.91
C ARG A 266 -2.38 -49.08 -1.94
N VAL A 267 -2.67 -49.97 -1.01
CA VAL A 267 -1.68 -50.53 -0.11
C VAL A 267 -0.90 -51.63 -0.84
N PRO A 268 0.43 -51.51 -0.97
CA PRO A 268 1.22 -52.55 -1.60
C PRO A 268 1.25 -53.80 -0.72
N ILE A 269 0.91 -54.95 -1.32
CA ILE A 269 1.05 -56.25 -0.68
C ILE A 269 2.33 -56.90 -1.25
N LEU A 270 3.38 -56.92 -0.45
CA LEU A 270 4.67 -57.48 -0.81
C LEU A 270 4.79 -58.90 -0.21
N SER A 271 5.04 -59.87 -1.07
CA SER A 271 5.41 -61.24 -0.65
C SER A 271 6.89 -61.46 -0.97
N THR A 272 7.72 -61.36 0.07
CA THR A 272 9.16 -61.56 -0.01
C THR A 272 9.61 -62.53 1.06
N GLU A 273 10.63 -63.34 0.79
CA GLU A 273 11.19 -64.29 1.77
C GLU A 273 11.83 -63.59 2.97
N GLN A 274 12.31 -62.36 2.79
CA GLN A 274 12.89 -61.53 3.85
C GLN A 274 12.09 -60.23 3.98
N LYS A 275 11.88 -59.80 5.23
CA LYS A 275 11.20 -58.53 5.54
C LYS A 275 12.02 -57.35 5.02
N PRO A 276 11.48 -56.53 4.09
CA PRO A 276 12.19 -55.35 3.63
C PRO A 276 12.40 -54.35 4.77
N GLU A 277 13.55 -53.70 4.79
CA GLU A 277 13.84 -52.62 5.75
C GLU A 277 13.32 -51.30 5.17
N VAL A 278 12.47 -50.62 5.94
CA VAL A 278 11.91 -49.31 5.56
C VAL A 278 12.77 -48.21 6.16
N LEU A 279 13.50 -47.52 5.31
CA LEU A 279 14.24 -46.30 5.69
C LEU A 279 13.30 -45.13 5.61
N ARG A 280 12.99 -44.52 6.75
CA ARG A 280 12.18 -43.29 6.82
C ARG A 280 13.08 -42.07 6.75
N PHE A 281 12.83 -41.17 5.82
CA PHE A 281 13.56 -39.91 5.65
C PHE A 281 12.92 -38.72 6.39
N GLY A 282 11.86 -38.93 7.16
CA GLY A 282 11.22 -37.87 7.96
C GLY A 282 10.40 -38.46 9.11
N SER A 283 10.34 -37.77 10.22
CA SER A 283 9.43 -38.08 11.32
C SER A 283 8.10 -37.35 11.04
N GLY A 284 6.96 -38.03 11.25
CA GLY A 284 5.61 -37.53 10.94
C GLY A 284 5.17 -36.24 11.66
N THR A 285 6.00 -35.70 12.55
CA THR A 285 5.81 -34.42 13.23
C THR A 285 6.04 -33.18 12.34
N ASP A 286 6.58 -33.36 11.15
CA ASP A 286 6.89 -32.25 10.22
C ASP A 286 5.64 -31.57 9.64
N ALA A 287 4.49 -32.26 9.56
CA ALA A 287 3.28 -31.72 8.98
C ALA A 287 2.67 -30.60 9.86
N ASP A 288 2.67 -30.82 11.18
CA ASP A 288 2.10 -29.85 12.13
C ASP A 288 2.98 -28.60 12.28
N LEU A 289 4.29 -28.76 12.30
CA LEU A 289 5.24 -27.65 12.33
C LEU A 289 5.14 -26.76 11.08
N ARG A 290 4.80 -27.33 9.93
CA ARG A 290 4.67 -26.56 8.67
C ARG A 290 3.37 -25.77 8.60
N LEU A 291 2.27 -26.26 9.11
CA LEU A 291 1.02 -25.50 9.21
C LEU A 291 1.18 -24.33 10.17
N SER A 292 1.76 -24.55 11.35
CA SER A 292 2.08 -23.50 12.31
C SER A 292 3.06 -22.46 11.73
N TRP A 293 4.03 -22.91 10.94
CA TRP A 293 4.95 -22.03 10.24
C TRP A 293 4.24 -21.15 9.20
N GLN A 294 3.32 -21.71 8.42
CA GLN A 294 2.52 -20.91 7.46
C GLN A 294 1.68 -19.85 8.17
N GLN A 295 1.03 -20.22 9.29
CA GLN A 295 0.29 -19.26 10.12
C GLN A 295 1.19 -18.15 10.67
N PHE A 296 2.41 -18.50 11.11
CA PHE A 296 3.40 -17.51 11.55
C PHE A 296 3.77 -16.54 10.40
N LEU A 297 4.01 -17.06 9.21
CA LEU A 297 4.33 -16.22 8.04
C LEU A 297 3.17 -15.29 7.65
N ILE A 298 1.91 -15.74 7.75
CA ILE A 298 0.73 -14.88 7.53
C ILE A 298 0.68 -13.75 8.57
N ARG A 299 1.01 -14.03 9.85
CA ARG A 299 1.11 -12.98 10.88
C ARG A 299 2.18 -11.96 10.55
N MET A 300 3.33 -12.40 10.04
CA MET A 300 4.41 -11.50 9.62
C MET A 300 4.00 -10.63 8.41
N ILE A 301 3.26 -11.21 7.45
CA ILE A 301 2.70 -10.45 6.33
C ILE A 301 1.70 -9.41 6.86
N ALA A 302 0.77 -9.80 7.74
CA ALA A 302 -0.19 -8.89 8.34
C ALA A 302 0.49 -7.72 9.05
N ASN A 303 1.54 -7.99 9.83
CA ASN A 303 2.33 -6.96 10.51
C ASN A 303 2.98 -5.96 9.54
N ALA A 304 3.49 -6.44 8.40
CA ALA A 304 4.08 -5.55 7.38
C ALA A 304 3.06 -4.57 6.78
N PHE A 305 1.79 -4.99 6.70
CA PHE A 305 0.68 -4.14 6.26
C PHE A 305 -0.01 -3.37 7.40
N SER A 306 0.50 -3.48 8.63
CA SER A 306 -0.12 -2.90 9.84
C SER A 306 -1.57 -3.36 10.06
N LEU A 307 -1.88 -4.59 9.68
CA LEU A 307 -3.20 -5.19 9.81
C LEU A 307 -3.22 -6.23 10.93
N PRO A 308 -4.30 -6.33 11.71
CA PRO A 308 -4.53 -7.45 12.60
C PRO A 308 -4.57 -8.77 11.81
N PRO A 309 -3.83 -9.82 12.23
CA PRO A 309 -3.70 -11.07 11.48
C PRO A 309 -5.02 -11.79 11.19
N MET A 310 -6.03 -11.56 12.03
CA MET A 310 -7.37 -12.13 11.90
C MET A 310 -8.08 -11.69 10.62
N LEU A 311 -7.82 -10.47 10.16
CA LEU A 311 -8.40 -9.94 8.91
C LEU A 311 -7.86 -10.68 7.68
N LEU A 312 -6.75 -11.40 7.83
CA LEU A 312 -6.15 -12.24 6.79
C LEU A 312 -6.56 -13.72 6.88
N GLY A 313 -7.56 -14.07 7.70
CA GLY A 313 -8.12 -15.41 7.77
C GLY A 313 -7.45 -16.33 8.79
N LEU A 314 -6.70 -15.77 9.75
CA LEU A 314 -6.24 -16.54 10.90
C LEU A 314 -7.33 -16.51 11.98
N GLU A 315 -8.01 -17.63 12.13
CA GLU A 315 -8.99 -17.82 13.20
C GLU A 315 -8.26 -17.97 14.54
N ASN A 316 -8.53 -17.04 15.45
CA ASN A 316 -8.41 -17.29 16.90
C ASN A 316 -9.83 -17.32 17.44
N ASP A 317 -10.06 -17.96 18.57
CA ASP A 317 -11.35 -17.96 19.30
C ASP A 317 -11.79 -16.52 19.62
N VAL A 318 -12.51 -15.89 18.68
CA VAL A 318 -12.88 -14.47 18.75
C VAL A 318 -14.33 -14.34 19.14
N ASN A 319 -14.54 -13.75 20.29
CA ASN A 319 -15.85 -13.21 20.66
C ASN A 319 -16.21 -12.03 19.74
N ARG A 320 -17.51 -11.90 19.40
CA ARG A 320 -18.05 -10.81 18.60
C ARG A 320 -17.63 -9.40 19.07
N ALA A 321 -17.34 -9.22 20.35
CA ALA A 321 -16.85 -7.97 20.92
C ALA A 321 -15.45 -7.59 20.39
N SER A 322 -14.55 -8.57 20.27
CA SER A 322 -13.17 -8.31 19.79
C SER A 322 -13.10 -8.02 18.29
N SER A 323 -14.06 -8.47 17.48
CA SER A 323 -14.03 -8.24 16.02
C SER A 323 -14.20 -6.76 15.65
N GLY A 324 -14.95 -5.99 16.43
CA GLY A 324 -15.09 -4.55 16.27
C GLY A 324 -13.78 -3.81 16.58
N GLU A 325 -13.13 -4.18 17.69
CA GLU A 325 -11.86 -3.57 18.10
C GLU A 325 -10.74 -3.77 17.08
N PHE A 326 -10.65 -4.97 16.47
CA PHE A 326 -9.67 -5.24 15.41
C PHE A 326 -9.95 -4.45 14.13
N GLY A 327 -11.22 -4.23 13.79
CA GLY A 327 -11.60 -3.36 12.69
C GLY A 327 -11.17 -1.90 12.94
N ASP A 328 -11.33 -1.42 14.16
CA ASP A 328 -10.94 -0.07 14.57
C ASP A 328 -9.42 0.08 14.64
N GLU A 329 -8.71 -0.92 15.12
CA GLU A 329 -7.24 -0.92 15.10
C GLU A 329 -6.70 -0.90 13.67
N ALA A 330 -7.21 -1.75 12.77
CA ALA A 330 -6.83 -1.74 11.36
C ALA A 330 -7.12 -0.38 10.71
N PHE A 331 -8.26 0.22 11.03
CA PHE A 331 -8.63 1.54 10.53
C PHE A 331 -7.61 2.59 10.96
N ARG A 332 -7.24 2.64 12.23
CA ARG A 332 -6.30 3.63 12.77
C ARG A 332 -4.85 3.39 12.30
N SER A 333 -4.42 2.13 12.25
CA SER A 333 -3.02 1.79 11.97
C SER A 333 -2.66 1.70 10.49
N ALA A 334 -3.57 1.20 9.65
CA ALA A 334 -3.29 0.95 8.24
C ALA A 334 -4.00 1.94 7.30
N ILE A 335 -5.24 2.34 7.61
CA ILE A 335 -6.07 3.09 6.67
C ILE A 335 -5.90 4.60 6.85
N VAL A 336 -6.04 5.12 8.08
CA VAL A 336 -5.94 6.56 8.38
C VAL A 336 -4.62 7.17 7.89
N PRO A 337 -3.44 6.58 8.13
CA PRO A 337 -2.17 7.16 7.66
C PRO A 337 -2.08 7.29 6.14
N VAL A 338 -2.62 6.30 5.42
CA VAL A 338 -2.63 6.29 3.94
C VAL A 338 -3.61 7.35 3.41
N ALA A 339 -4.81 7.42 3.98
CA ALA A 339 -5.81 8.41 3.60
C ALA A 339 -5.31 9.84 3.86
N ARG A 340 -4.71 10.10 5.03
CA ARG A 340 -4.11 11.41 5.37
C ARG A 340 -2.96 11.79 4.43
N LEU A 341 -2.16 10.81 3.99
CA LEU A 341 -1.10 11.06 3.02
C LEU A 341 -1.67 11.51 1.67
N LEU A 342 -2.74 10.88 1.20
CA LEU A 342 -3.45 11.28 -0.03
C LEU A 342 -4.06 12.68 0.11
N GLU A 343 -4.77 12.99 1.21
CA GLU A 343 -5.33 14.32 1.48
C GLU A 343 -4.27 15.42 1.34
N GLN A 344 -3.12 15.20 1.99
CA GLN A 344 -2.03 16.17 1.97
C GLN A 344 -1.45 16.36 0.58
N HIS A 345 -1.31 15.29 -0.20
CA HIS A 345 -0.79 15.35 -1.56
C HIS A 345 -1.77 16.01 -2.52
N ILE A 346 -3.05 15.64 -2.51
CA ILE A 346 -4.09 16.27 -3.34
C ILE A 346 -4.15 17.77 -3.04
N THR A 347 -4.22 18.14 -1.77
CA THR A 347 -4.25 19.55 -1.33
C THR A 347 -3.02 20.33 -1.77
N ARG A 348 -1.82 19.75 -1.57
CA ARG A 348 -0.55 20.42 -1.87
C ARG A 348 -0.25 20.48 -3.35
N ASP A 349 -0.37 19.32 -4.04
CA ASP A 349 0.16 19.17 -5.38
C ASP A 349 -0.88 19.55 -6.44
N VAL A 350 -2.15 19.08 -6.32
CA VAL A 350 -3.20 19.43 -7.30
C VAL A 350 -3.69 20.85 -7.06
N PHE A 351 -4.20 21.15 -5.85
CA PHE A 351 -4.79 22.47 -5.58
C PHE A 351 -3.72 23.55 -5.47
N GLY A 352 -2.65 23.28 -4.71
CA GLY A 352 -1.65 24.27 -4.37
C GLY A 352 -0.60 24.54 -5.44
N LYS A 353 0.01 23.48 -6.01
CA LYS A 353 1.09 23.63 -7.01
C LYS A 353 0.55 23.77 -8.42
N ARG A 354 -0.36 22.86 -8.83
CA ARG A 354 -0.80 22.81 -10.23
C ARG A 354 -1.77 23.92 -10.58
N LEU A 355 -2.78 24.14 -9.73
CA LEU A 355 -3.83 25.13 -9.95
C LEU A 355 -3.56 26.49 -9.28
N GLY A 356 -2.68 26.54 -8.28
CA GLY A 356 -2.41 27.76 -7.51
C GLY A 356 -3.50 28.10 -6.49
N TRP A 357 -4.49 27.26 -6.29
CA TRP A 357 -5.65 27.48 -5.40
C TRP A 357 -5.37 26.97 -3.98
N ARG A 358 -4.49 27.65 -3.28
CA ARG A 358 -3.97 27.25 -1.95
C ARG A 358 -4.98 27.38 -0.83
N GLU A 359 -6.07 28.07 -1.06
CA GLU A 359 -7.15 28.33 -0.11
C GLU A 359 -8.01 27.08 0.16
N PHE A 360 -8.02 26.09 -0.74
CA PHE A 360 -8.79 24.88 -0.60
C PHE A 360 -7.99 23.74 0.01
N GLU A 361 -8.70 22.82 0.67
CA GLU A 361 -8.17 21.56 1.16
C GLU A 361 -9.12 20.41 0.81
N PHE A 362 -8.53 19.29 0.52
CA PHE A 362 -9.23 18.01 0.31
C PHE A 362 -9.27 17.24 1.63
N GLU A 363 -10.40 16.62 1.93
CA GLU A 363 -10.60 15.90 3.17
C GLU A 363 -11.54 14.70 2.98
N PHE A 364 -11.15 13.55 3.54
CA PHE A 364 -12.04 12.41 3.67
C PHE A 364 -12.94 12.59 4.89
N THR A 365 -14.26 12.56 4.67
CA THR A 365 -15.25 12.80 5.75
C THR A 365 -15.31 11.66 6.76
N ASP A 366 -15.08 10.42 6.32
CA ASP A 366 -15.12 9.24 7.17
C ASP A 366 -14.02 9.22 8.25
N LEU A 367 -12.91 9.92 8.00
CA LEU A 367 -11.84 10.06 8.99
C LEU A 367 -12.26 10.92 10.18
N GLN A 368 -13.18 11.87 9.96
CA GLN A 368 -13.68 12.78 11.00
C GLN A 368 -14.85 12.20 11.77
N SER A 369 -15.71 11.40 11.13
CA SER A 369 -16.95 10.93 11.75
C SER A 369 -16.74 10.14 13.04
N ARG A 370 -15.62 9.42 13.18
CA ARG A 370 -15.28 8.68 14.41
C ARG A 370 -14.67 9.59 15.48
N ASP A 371 -13.84 10.53 15.08
CA ASP A 371 -13.31 11.56 15.98
C ASP A 371 -14.43 12.52 16.40
N GLU A 372 -15.36 12.84 15.49
CA GLU A 372 -16.47 13.72 15.74
C GLU A 372 -17.45 13.19 16.79
N LEU A 373 -17.73 11.90 16.82
CA LEU A 373 -18.52 11.28 17.90
C LEU A 373 -17.85 11.44 19.26
N THR A 374 -16.56 11.25 19.32
CA THR A 374 -15.77 11.43 20.54
C THR A 374 -15.73 12.91 20.93
N GLU A 375 -15.53 13.82 19.97
CA GLU A 375 -15.60 15.26 20.19
C GLU A 375 -16.99 15.72 20.65
N VAL A 376 -18.07 15.18 20.06
CA VAL A 376 -19.45 15.47 20.49
C VAL A 376 -19.66 15.02 21.93
N GLN A 377 -19.16 13.84 22.30
CA GLN A 377 -19.27 13.35 23.68
C GLN A 377 -18.51 14.24 24.64
N ILE A 378 -17.25 14.58 24.33
CA ILE A 378 -16.41 15.49 25.13
C ILE A 378 -17.07 16.87 25.23
N GLN A 379 -17.54 17.46 24.13
CA GLN A 379 -18.21 18.76 24.13
C GLN A 379 -19.52 18.71 24.92
N THR A 380 -20.27 17.62 24.85
CA THR A 380 -21.50 17.45 25.63
C THR A 380 -21.20 17.32 27.12
N GLU A 381 -20.12 16.64 27.51
CA GLU A 381 -19.68 16.55 28.90
C GLU A 381 -19.17 17.91 29.41
N LEU A 382 -18.40 18.65 28.61
CA LEU A 382 -17.92 19.98 28.95
C LEU A 382 -19.05 21.01 29.06
N LEU A 383 -20.10 20.90 28.22
CA LEU A 383 -21.34 21.66 28.34
C LEU A 383 -22.09 21.33 29.64
N ARG A 384 -22.22 20.03 29.98
CA ARG A 384 -22.86 19.58 31.23
C ARG A 384 -22.09 20.01 32.47
N ALA A 385 -20.76 20.03 32.38
CA ALA A 385 -19.88 20.46 33.46
C ALA A 385 -19.82 22.00 33.60
N GLY A 386 -20.47 22.76 32.69
CA GLY A 386 -20.45 24.20 32.69
C GLY A 386 -19.10 24.85 32.30
N VAL A 387 -18.19 24.03 31.70
CA VAL A 387 -16.86 24.49 31.27
C VAL A 387 -16.94 25.23 29.93
N LEU A 388 -17.88 24.83 29.07
CA LEU A 388 -18.14 25.46 27.78
C LEU A 388 -19.58 25.95 27.72
N THR A 389 -19.80 27.04 27.00
CA THR A 389 -21.13 27.56 26.66
C THR A 389 -21.61 27.01 25.31
N VAL A 390 -22.92 27.00 25.07
CA VAL A 390 -23.51 26.59 23.79
C VAL A 390 -22.98 27.44 22.63
N SER A 391 -22.76 28.75 22.88
CA SER A 391 -22.21 29.69 21.89
C SER A 391 -20.76 29.35 21.51
N GLU A 392 -19.94 28.99 22.50
CA GLU A 392 -18.55 28.56 22.22
C GLU A 392 -18.47 27.25 21.43
N VAL A 393 -19.28 26.26 21.77
CA VAL A 393 -19.34 24.98 21.01
C VAL A 393 -19.84 25.22 19.59
N ARG A 394 -20.84 26.13 19.40
CA ARG A 394 -21.28 26.50 18.05
C ARG A 394 -20.19 27.22 17.26
N ALA A 395 -19.44 28.11 17.90
CA ALA A 395 -18.32 28.83 17.28
C ALA A 395 -17.19 27.82 16.89
N MET A 396 -16.86 26.87 17.77
CA MET A 396 -15.88 25.78 17.45
C MET A 396 -16.29 24.94 16.26
N ARG A 397 -17.60 24.76 16.04
CA ARG A 397 -18.15 24.00 14.90
C ARG A 397 -18.43 24.86 13.66
N GLY A 398 -18.07 26.14 13.66
CA GLY A 398 -18.32 27.06 12.55
C GLY A 398 -19.81 27.35 12.32
N LEU A 399 -20.69 27.07 13.29
CA LEU A 399 -22.11 27.34 13.20
C LEU A 399 -22.40 28.80 13.56
N PRO A 400 -23.39 29.48 12.93
CA PRO A 400 -23.73 30.86 13.23
C PRO A 400 -24.17 31.00 14.68
N ALA A 401 -23.82 32.12 15.30
CA ALA A 401 -24.25 32.44 16.66
C ALA A 401 -25.77 32.42 16.78
N ARG A 402 -26.31 31.79 17.81
CA ARG A 402 -27.73 31.79 18.08
C ARG A 402 -28.05 33.00 19.03
N LEU A 403 -28.89 33.87 18.60
CA LEU A 403 -29.31 35.06 19.37
C LEU A 403 -30.31 34.75 20.51
N GLU A 404 -30.22 33.58 21.12
CA GLU A 404 -31.07 33.22 22.27
C GLU A 404 -30.22 33.17 23.54
N ALA A 405 -30.78 33.76 24.61
CA ALA A 405 -30.15 33.87 25.91
C ALA A 405 -29.44 32.62 26.39
N GLU A 406 -28.25 32.79 26.94
CA GLU A 406 -27.41 31.76 27.57
C GLU A 406 -28.21 30.95 28.60
N THR A 407 -28.83 29.85 28.17
CA THR A 407 -29.41 28.89 29.08
C THR A 407 -28.35 27.85 29.35
N MET A 408 -27.67 27.97 30.45
CA MET A 408 -26.83 26.92 31.00
C MET A 408 -27.70 25.65 31.16
N LEU A 409 -27.37 24.56 30.50
CA LEU A 409 -27.89 23.21 30.78
C LEU A 409 -27.25 22.71 32.10
N GLY A 410 -27.75 23.21 33.23
CA GLY A 410 -27.20 22.84 34.53
C GLY A 410 -27.79 23.67 35.68
N GLY A 411 -29.08 23.62 35.80
CA GLY A 411 -29.78 24.17 36.97
C GLY A 411 -31.04 23.38 37.24
N ALA A 412 -30.87 22.22 37.89
CA ALA A 412 -31.98 21.61 38.59
C ALA A 412 -32.44 22.63 39.64
N LYS A 413 -33.57 23.31 39.44
CA LYS A 413 -34.28 24.00 40.49
C LYS A 413 -34.78 22.96 41.47
N GLU A 414 -34.18 22.89 42.66
CA GLU A 414 -34.85 22.43 43.84
C GLU A 414 -36.04 23.38 44.09
N GLU A 415 -37.24 22.93 43.74
CA GLU A 415 -38.45 23.51 44.28
C GLU A 415 -38.54 23.12 45.76
N ALA A 416 -38.21 24.05 46.57
CA ALA A 416 -38.58 24.03 47.99
C ALA A 416 -40.12 24.12 48.10
N THR A 417 -40.76 23.00 48.35
CA THR A 417 -42.11 22.97 48.88
C THR A 417 -42.05 23.27 50.39
N GLY A 418 -42.28 24.49 50.75
CA GLY A 418 -42.77 24.85 52.08
C GLY A 418 -44.28 24.66 52.13
N ASN A 419 -44.73 23.79 52.91
CA ASN A 419 -45.77 23.93 53.91
C ASN A 419 -46.18 22.58 54.49
#